data_240e597843a7ece8fe05184ed0a5156a
#
_entry.id   240e597843a7ece8fe05184ed0a5156a
#
_cell.length_a   1.000
_cell.length_b   1.000
_cell.length_c   1.000
_cell.angle_alpha   90.00
_cell.angle_beta   90.00
_cell.angle_gamma   90.00
#
_symmetry.space_group_name_H-M   'P 1'
#
loop_
_entity.id
_entity.type
_entity.pdbx_description
1 polymer ?
#
loop_
_entity_poly.entity_id
_entity_poly.type
_entity_poly.pdbx_seq_one_letter_code
_entity_poly.pdbx_strand_id
1 'polypeptide(L)'
;DMRNQFQMDASTSRIFLKLVGDNTAVGDFTVYVETDFRGKDGHQYNLRLRQAYIKLGNVLFGKARSTFADGAAGPPTIDFEGPSGSVSKKNTMIQYKQGINKNWSFAASIESPSESYTIAKDKSEAIKQRIPDIPAYLQYQWDEGQSHIRLSGLFRALSYRNLVKEKNEYAIGWAAQLSGMVAFTPRITFYYQAAYGKGYADYLNDLGGSGYDLIPDGDGGKLTAPYALGIVGGLQYNICKNFFVSASYSQCRLYDQAS
;
A
#
# COMPACT_ATOMS: atom_id res chain seq x y z
N ASP A 1 29.60 16.01 -2.69
CA ASP A 1 29.21 17.39 -3.00
C ASP A 1 28.20 17.36 -4.15
N MET A 2 26.92 17.67 -3.85
CA MET A 2 25.83 17.65 -4.85
C MET A 2 25.66 19.01 -5.57
N ARG A 3 26.59 19.88 -5.51
CA ARG A 3 26.52 21.19 -6.17
C ARG A 3 26.80 21.04 -7.67
N ASN A 4 25.93 21.64 -8.50
CA ASN A 4 26.08 21.71 -9.97
C ASN A 4 25.88 20.38 -10.71
N GLN A 5 25.03 19.47 -10.21
CA GLN A 5 24.65 18.27 -10.95
C GLN A 5 23.35 18.50 -11.70
N PHE A 6 23.34 18.20 -13.00
CA PHE A 6 22.15 18.11 -13.82
C PHE A 6 21.82 16.62 -14.02
N GLN A 7 20.60 16.22 -13.69
CA GLN A 7 20.14 14.85 -13.87
C GLN A 7 18.78 14.84 -14.57
N MET A 8 18.64 13.95 -15.56
CA MET A 8 17.37 13.61 -16.19
C MET A 8 17.16 12.10 -16.05
N ASP A 9 15.95 11.69 -15.67
CA ASP A 9 15.61 10.28 -15.48
C ASP A 9 14.24 9.96 -16.14
N ALA A 10 14.22 8.90 -16.94
CA ALA A 10 13.02 8.39 -17.59
C ALA A 10 12.54 7.04 -16.99
N SER A 11 13.15 6.57 -15.90
CA SER A 11 12.89 5.26 -15.30
C SER A 11 11.44 5.10 -14.76
N THR A 12 10.77 6.23 -14.48
CA THR A 12 9.36 6.25 -14.04
C THR A 12 8.36 6.13 -15.17
N SER A 13 8.81 6.10 -16.45
CA SER A 13 7.95 5.86 -17.60
C SER A 13 7.24 4.51 -17.43
N ARG A 14 5.94 4.46 -17.77
CA ARG A 14 5.11 3.27 -17.58
C ARG A 14 4.55 2.79 -18.91
N ILE A 15 4.58 1.48 -19.08
CA ILE A 15 3.90 0.78 -20.18
C ILE A 15 2.82 -0.08 -19.53
N PHE A 16 1.61 -0.02 -20.07
CA PHE A 16 0.53 -0.89 -19.61
C PHE A 16 -0.29 -1.43 -20.78
N LEU A 17 -0.85 -2.62 -20.55
CA LEU A 17 -1.86 -3.25 -21.41
C LEU A 17 -3.11 -3.49 -20.57
N LYS A 18 -4.25 -3.06 -21.07
CA LYS A 18 -5.56 -3.33 -20.47
C LYS A 18 -6.49 -3.94 -21.51
N LEU A 19 -6.98 -5.14 -21.24
CA LEU A 19 -8.02 -5.81 -22.01
C LEU A 19 -9.29 -5.85 -21.17
N VAL A 20 -10.41 -5.48 -21.76
CA VAL A 20 -11.74 -5.50 -21.11
C VAL A 20 -12.68 -6.27 -22.01
N GLY A 21 -13.43 -7.18 -21.43
CA GLY A 21 -14.52 -7.89 -22.08
C GLY A 21 -15.78 -7.78 -21.22
N ASP A 22 -16.84 -7.26 -21.82
CA ASP A 22 -18.15 -7.12 -21.19
C ASP A 22 -19.12 -8.11 -21.85
N ASN A 23 -20.01 -8.73 -21.05
CA ASN A 23 -21.01 -9.68 -21.50
C ASN A 23 -20.46 -10.86 -22.34
N THR A 24 -19.24 -11.32 -22.00
CA THR A 24 -18.64 -12.47 -22.70
C THR A 24 -19.18 -13.80 -22.17
N ALA A 25 -18.86 -14.91 -22.83
CA ALA A 25 -19.23 -16.26 -22.37
C ALA A 25 -18.69 -16.60 -20.96
N VAL A 26 -17.63 -15.91 -20.52
CA VAL A 26 -17.04 -16.04 -19.16
C VAL A 26 -17.46 -14.91 -18.22
N GLY A 27 -18.40 -14.05 -18.62
CA GLY A 27 -18.82 -12.85 -17.92
C GLY A 27 -17.90 -11.66 -18.18
N ASP A 28 -18.04 -10.63 -17.32
CA ASP A 28 -17.20 -9.42 -17.42
C ASP A 28 -15.81 -9.70 -16.90
N PHE A 29 -14.80 -9.34 -17.68
CA PHE A 29 -13.41 -9.54 -17.29
C PHE A 29 -12.54 -8.32 -17.58
N THR A 30 -11.46 -8.20 -16.84
CA THR A 30 -10.37 -7.25 -17.10
C THR A 30 -9.04 -7.96 -16.91
N VAL A 31 -8.16 -7.86 -17.90
CA VAL A 31 -6.74 -8.23 -17.79
C VAL A 31 -5.93 -6.95 -17.79
N TYR A 32 -5.04 -6.80 -16.83
CA TYR A 32 -4.19 -5.62 -16.70
C TYR A 32 -2.76 -5.99 -16.41
N VAL A 33 -1.82 -5.42 -17.15
CA VAL A 33 -0.38 -5.55 -16.91
C VAL A 33 0.24 -4.17 -16.99
N GLU A 34 1.04 -3.79 -15.99
CA GLU A 34 1.77 -2.51 -15.92
C GLU A 34 3.22 -2.75 -15.50
N THR A 35 4.15 -2.15 -16.23
CA THR A 35 5.58 -2.16 -15.95
C THR A 35 6.14 -0.74 -15.93
N ASP A 36 7.24 -0.52 -15.21
CA ASP A 36 8.11 0.64 -15.32
C ASP A 36 9.56 0.16 -15.48
N PHE A 37 10.50 1.11 -15.57
CA PHE A 37 11.93 0.84 -15.78
C PHE A 37 12.77 1.04 -14.51
N ARG A 38 12.16 1.02 -13.31
CA ARG A 38 12.83 1.12 -12.00
C ARG A 38 13.15 -0.26 -11.40
N GLY A 39 13.64 -1.20 -12.20
CA GLY A 39 14.11 -2.51 -11.71
C GLY A 39 15.35 -2.38 -10.80
N LYS A 40 15.82 -3.50 -10.26
CA LYS A 40 16.69 -3.61 -9.09
C LYS A 40 18.02 -2.82 -9.15
N ASP A 41 18.51 -2.49 -10.31
CA ASP A 41 19.85 -1.85 -10.46
C ASP A 41 19.71 -0.43 -10.98
N GLY A 42 19.11 0.46 -10.26
CA GLY A 42 18.74 1.86 -10.51
C GLY A 42 19.51 2.69 -11.59
N HIS A 43 20.53 2.13 -12.23
CA HIS A 43 21.30 2.74 -13.31
C HIS A 43 21.05 2.12 -14.70
N GLN A 44 20.25 1.06 -14.80
CA GLN A 44 20.01 0.33 -16.03
C GLN A 44 18.51 0.16 -16.23
N TYR A 45 17.76 1.07 -16.65
CA TYR A 45 16.32 0.99 -17.06
C TYR A 45 15.71 -0.42 -17.12
N ASN A 46 15.89 -1.21 -16.04
CA ASN A 46 15.41 -2.58 -15.96
C ASN A 46 13.90 -2.61 -15.73
N LEU A 47 13.20 -3.48 -16.44
CA LEU A 47 11.76 -3.65 -16.30
C LEU A 47 11.40 -4.10 -14.87
N ARG A 48 10.43 -3.41 -14.27
CA ARG A 48 9.82 -3.77 -13.00
C ARG A 48 8.33 -4.00 -13.17
N LEU A 49 7.86 -5.20 -12.83
CA LEU A 49 6.43 -5.50 -12.82
C LEU A 49 5.75 -4.74 -11.67
N ARG A 50 4.90 -3.79 -12.01
CA ARG A 50 4.13 -2.99 -11.06
C ARG A 50 2.82 -3.67 -10.68
N GLN A 51 2.04 -4.06 -11.69
CA GLN A 51 0.77 -4.75 -11.54
C GLN A 51 0.62 -5.78 -12.66
N ALA A 52 0.02 -6.92 -12.35
CA ALA A 52 -0.41 -7.91 -13.32
C ALA A 52 -1.56 -8.72 -12.71
N TYR A 53 -2.76 -8.53 -13.18
CA TYR A 53 -3.93 -9.20 -12.62
C TYR A 53 -5.00 -9.49 -13.66
N ILE A 54 -5.83 -10.47 -13.35
CA ILE A 54 -7.08 -10.77 -14.01
C ILE A 54 -8.21 -10.52 -13.03
N LYS A 55 -9.22 -9.79 -13.44
CA LYS A 55 -10.47 -9.61 -12.70
C LYS A 55 -11.60 -10.29 -13.47
N LEU A 56 -12.33 -11.16 -12.84
CA LEU A 56 -13.52 -11.85 -13.32
C LEU A 56 -14.70 -11.51 -12.40
N GLY A 57 -15.65 -10.73 -12.92
CA GLY A 57 -16.74 -10.23 -12.09
C GLY A 57 -16.24 -9.55 -10.82
N ASN A 58 -16.51 -10.14 -9.67
CA ASN A 58 -16.16 -9.62 -8.34
C ASN A 58 -14.81 -10.09 -7.80
N VAL A 59 -14.15 -11.03 -8.48
CA VAL A 59 -12.89 -11.63 -8.04
C VAL A 59 -11.72 -11.09 -8.85
N LEU A 60 -10.65 -10.70 -8.18
CA LEU A 60 -9.37 -10.33 -8.78
C LEU A 60 -8.31 -11.33 -8.32
N PHE A 61 -7.49 -11.78 -9.25
CA PHE A 61 -6.34 -12.63 -9.03
C PHE A 61 -5.09 -12.05 -9.68
N GLY A 62 -4.03 -11.89 -8.93
CA GLY A 62 -2.73 -11.41 -9.41
C GLY A 62 -2.13 -10.30 -8.55
N LYS A 63 -1.12 -9.60 -9.08
CA LYS A 63 -0.43 -8.51 -8.40
C LYS A 63 -1.15 -7.19 -8.64
N ALA A 64 -1.71 -6.62 -7.58
CA ALA A 64 -2.43 -5.35 -7.64
C ALA A 64 -2.15 -4.51 -6.37
N ARG A 65 -2.72 -3.30 -6.30
CA ARG A 65 -2.71 -2.50 -5.07
C ARG A 65 -3.42 -3.28 -3.96
N SER A 66 -2.79 -3.34 -2.79
CA SER A 66 -3.36 -4.00 -1.61
C SER A 66 -4.77 -3.51 -1.31
N THR A 67 -5.62 -4.41 -0.85
CA THR A 67 -6.97 -4.08 -0.39
C THR A 67 -6.95 -3.11 0.81
N PHE A 68 -5.87 -3.12 1.60
CA PHE A 68 -5.67 -2.15 2.68
C PHE A 68 -5.45 -0.72 2.15
N ALA A 69 -4.89 -0.54 0.97
CA ALA A 69 -4.52 0.75 0.40
C ALA A 69 -5.67 1.43 -0.35
N ASP A 70 -5.90 2.71 -0.07
CA ASP A 70 -6.86 3.55 -0.77
C ASP A 70 -6.17 4.49 -1.75
N GLY A 71 -6.07 4.05 -3.00
CA GLY A 71 -5.39 4.85 -4.03
C GLY A 71 -6.16 6.10 -4.48
N ALA A 72 -7.48 6.15 -4.26
CA ALA A 72 -8.28 7.31 -4.62
C ALA A 72 -8.16 8.44 -3.58
N ALA A 73 -7.77 8.12 -2.35
CA ALA A 73 -7.54 9.07 -1.28
C ALA A 73 -6.14 9.74 -1.32
N GLY A 74 -5.35 9.49 -2.37
CA GLY A 74 -4.05 10.14 -2.58
C GLY A 74 -4.20 11.50 -3.26
N PRO A 75 -3.73 12.59 -2.64
CA PRO A 75 -3.71 13.89 -3.30
C PRO A 75 -2.77 13.88 -4.52
N PRO A 76 -3.06 14.66 -5.57
CA PRO A 76 -2.14 14.79 -6.69
C PRO A 76 -0.86 15.50 -6.25
N THR A 77 0.29 14.86 -6.50
CA THR A 77 1.63 15.38 -6.23
C THR A 77 2.46 15.36 -7.50
N ILE A 78 3.44 16.27 -7.61
CA ILE A 78 4.42 16.26 -8.71
C ILE A 78 5.37 15.09 -8.53
N ASP A 79 5.70 14.76 -7.28
CA ASP A 79 6.53 13.62 -6.94
C ASP A 79 5.79 12.30 -7.20
N PHE A 80 6.38 11.45 -8.04
CA PHE A 80 5.85 10.12 -8.38
C PHE A 80 5.92 9.12 -7.22
N GLU A 81 6.71 9.38 -6.20
CA GLU A 81 6.77 8.58 -4.98
C GLU A 81 5.54 8.81 -4.12
N GLY A 82 5.04 10.03 -4.10
CA GLY A 82 3.85 10.42 -3.36
C GLY A 82 4.11 10.67 -1.86
N PRO A 83 3.05 10.94 -1.08
CA PRO A 83 3.18 11.31 0.32
C PRO A 83 3.76 10.19 1.19
N SER A 84 4.68 10.52 2.09
CA SER A 84 5.43 9.60 2.96
C SER A 84 4.56 8.67 3.80
N GLY A 85 3.50 9.20 4.41
CA GLY A 85 2.58 8.46 5.28
C GLY A 85 1.47 7.72 4.55
N SER A 86 1.44 7.72 3.21
CA SER A 86 0.41 7.02 2.45
C SER A 86 0.58 5.51 2.49
N VAL A 87 -0.54 4.77 2.48
CA VAL A 87 -0.51 3.32 2.28
C VAL A 87 -0.45 3.03 0.79
N SER A 88 0.66 2.42 0.31
CA SER A 88 0.95 2.29 -1.13
C SER A 88 1.35 0.89 -1.60
N LYS A 89 1.28 -0.13 -0.74
CA LYS A 89 1.70 -1.50 -1.03
C LYS A 89 0.98 -2.13 -2.23
N LYS A 90 1.71 -2.91 -3.02
CA LYS A 90 1.18 -3.79 -4.07
C LYS A 90 1.61 -5.23 -3.81
N ASN A 91 0.65 -6.12 -3.69
CA ASN A 91 0.86 -7.53 -3.37
C ASN A 91 0.21 -8.44 -4.42
N THR A 92 0.72 -9.67 -4.55
CA THR A 92 0.00 -10.74 -5.23
C THR A 92 -1.12 -11.22 -4.32
N MET A 93 -2.34 -11.30 -4.84
CA MET A 93 -3.53 -11.53 -4.03
C MET A 93 -4.64 -12.27 -4.76
N ILE A 94 -5.55 -12.79 -3.98
CA ILE A 94 -6.92 -13.10 -4.40
C ILE A 94 -7.82 -12.13 -3.64
N GLN A 95 -8.54 -11.27 -4.34
CA GLN A 95 -9.44 -10.27 -3.76
C GLN A 95 -10.88 -10.55 -4.21
N TYR A 96 -11.80 -10.46 -3.28
CA TYR A 96 -13.23 -10.37 -3.54
C TYR A 96 -13.71 -8.95 -3.24
N LYS A 97 -14.40 -8.32 -4.21
CA LYS A 97 -14.99 -6.99 -4.05
C LYS A 97 -16.45 -7.04 -4.46
N GLN A 98 -17.33 -6.52 -3.60
CA GLN A 98 -18.77 -6.48 -3.82
C GLN A 98 -19.36 -5.10 -3.53
N GLY A 99 -20.16 -4.60 -4.45
CA GLY A 99 -21.11 -3.51 -4.18
C GLY A 99 -22.31 -4.05 -3.44
N ILE A 100 -22.64 -3.49 -2.27
CA ILE A 100 -23.84 -3.85 -1.50
C ILE A 100 -25.04 -3.11 -2.08
N ASN A 101 -24.84 -1.85 -2.41
CA ASN A 101 -25.80 -0.98 -3.08
C ASN A 101 -25.06 0.15 -3.81
N LYS A 102 -25.77 1.20 -4.27
CA LYS A 102 -25.17 2.35 -5.00
C LYS A 102 -24.08 3.08 -4.20
N ASN A 103 -24.18 3.08 -2.88
CA ASN A 103 -23.30 3.85 -2.01
C ASN A 103 -22.29 2.98 -1.26
N TRP A 104 -22.65 1.74 -0.89
CA TRP A 104 -21.83 0.88 -0.07
C TRP A 104 -21.14 -0.21 -0.87
N SER A 105 -19.86 -0.41 -0.60
CA SER A 105 -19.08 -1.53 -1.12
C SER A 105 -18.12 -2.05 -0.06
N PHE A 106 -17.76 -3.32 -0.16
CA PHE A 106 -16.71 -3.92 0.64
C PHE A 106 -15.75 -4.73 -0.24
N ALA A 107 -14.54 -4.93 0.26
CA ALA A 107 -13.64 -5.94 -0.28
C ALA A 107 -12.81 -6.58 0.83
N ALA A 108 -12.41 -7.81 0.57
CA ALA A 108 -11.44 -8.54 1.38
C ALA A 108 -10.49 -9.31 0.47
N SER A 109 -9.28 -9.56 0.91
CA SER A 109 -8.30 -10.34 0.15
C SER A 109 -7.42 -11.20 1.03
N ILE A 110 -6.80 -12.18 0.39
CA ILE A 110 -5.68 -12.96 0.89
C ILE A 110 -4.48 -12.51 0.05
N GLU A 111 -3.47 -11.91 0.72
CA GLU A 111 -2.32 -11.29 0.06
C GLU A 111 -1.02 -12.02 0.42
N SER A 112 -0.11 -12.09 -0.54
CA SER A 112 1.24 -12.61 -0.29
C SER A 112 1.95 -11.71 0.71
N PRO A 113 2.39 -12.22 1.88
CA PRO A 113 3.08 -11.43 2.87
C PRO A 113 4.50 -11.08 2.41
N SER A 114 5.06 -10.02 2.98
CA SER A 114 6.45 -9.61 2.80
C SER A 114 7.24 -9.79 4.09
N GLU A 115 8.54 -10.01 3.94
CA GLU A 115 9.50 -10.21 5.03
C GLU A 115 10.37 -8.96 5.15
N SER A 116 9.83 -7.88 5.71
CA SER A 116 10.54 -6.61 5.90
C SER A 116 10.95 -6.48 7.37
N TYR A 117 12.01 -7.23 7.77
CA TYR A 117 12.48 -7.35 9.15
C TYR A 117 13.88 -6.82 9.34
N THR A 118 14.11 -6.11 10.45
CA THR A 118 15.45 -5.93 11.00
C THR A 118 15.76 -7.11 11.89
N ILE A 119 16.76 -7.90 11.53
CA ILE A 119 17.18 -9.09 12.28
C ILE A 119 18.30 -8.76 13.25
N ALA A 120 18.32 -9.42 14.42
CA ALA A 120 19.47 -9.41 15.32
C ALA A 120 20.48 -10.43 14.76
N LYS A 121 21.66 -9.95 14.33
CA LYS A 121 22.72 -10.81 13.78
C LYS A 121 23.03 -11.96 14.74
N ASP A 122 23.13 -13.19 14.20
CA ASP A 122 23.43 -14.43 14.92
C ASP A 122 22.40 -14.82 16.01
N LYS A 123 21.28 -14.09 16.15
CA LYS A 123 20.24 -14.35 17.16
C LYS A 123 18.85 -14.57 16.56
N SER A 124 18.57 -14.00 15.40
CA SER A 124 17.29 -14.17 14.70
C SER A 124 17.48 -14.23 13.18
N GLU A 125 16.53 -14.85 12.49
CA GLU A 125 16.53 -14.99 11.02
C GLU A 125 15.13 -14.78 10.48
N ALA A 126 15.02 -14.11 9.32
CA ALA A 126 13.79 -14.01 8.58
C ALA A 126 13.50 -15.34 7.87
N ILE A 127 12.28 -15.84 7.99
CA ILE A 127 11.81 -17.06 7.34
C ILE A 127 10.59 -16.79 6.48
N LYS A 128 10.34 -17.64 5.49
CA LYS A 128 9.15 -17.53 4.64
C LYS A 128 7.87 -17.58 5.48
N GLN A 129 6.97 -16.64 5.21
CA GLN A 129 5.71 -16.53 5.91
C GLN A 129 4.78 -17.70 5.56
N ARG A 130 4.07 -18.23 6.56
CA ARG A 130 3.12 -19.34 6.39
C ARG A 130 1.68 -18.87 6.30
N ILE A 131 1.39 -17.72 6.91
CA ILE A 131 0.05 -17.15 6.97
C ILE A 131 0.03 -15.92 6.07
N PRO A 132 -0.93 -15.80 5.15
CA PRO A 132 -1.08 -14.63 4.31
C PRO A 132 -1.50 -13.40 5.10
N ASP A 133 -1.24 -12.22 4.56
CA ASP A 133 -1.83 -10.98 5.03
C ASP A 133 -3.32 -10.93 4.64
N ILE A 134 -4.17 -10.48 5.55
CA ILE A 134 -5.63 -10.46 5.38
C ILE A 134 -6.14 -9.04 5.58
N PRO A 135 -6.15 -8.21 4.53
CA PRO A 135 -6.83 -6.92 4.57
C PRO A 135 -8.29 -7.00 4.15
N ALA A 136 -9.09 -6.08 4.70
CA ALA A 136 -10.46 -5.84 4.28
C ALA A 136 -10.82 -4.36 4.41
N TYR A 137 -11.83 -3.92 3.67
CA TYR A 137 -12.40 -2.59 3.86
C TYR A 137 -13.92 -2.56 3.68
N LEU A 138 -14.53 -1.53 4.29
CA LEU A 138 -15.88 -1.06 4.02
C LEU A 138 -15.81 0.39 3.54
N GLN A 139 -16.49 0.70 2.43
CA GLN A 139 -16.51 2.03 1.82
C GLN A 139 -17.94 2.51 1.64
N TYR A 140 -18.15 3.76 2.02
CA TYR A 140 -19.35 4.53 1.65
C TYR A 140 -18.96 5.61 0.65
N GLN A 141 -19.71 5.75 -0.44
CA GLN A 141 -19.51 6.76 -1.48
C GLN A 141 -20.79 7.53 -1.75
N TRP A 142 -20.64 8.78 -2.14
CA TRP A 142 -21.74 9.67 -2.52
C TRP A 142 -21.30 10.57 -3.69
N ASP A 143 -22.17 11.43 -4.18
CA ASP A 143 -21.93 12.28 -5.35
C ASP A 143 -21.38 11.49 -6.55
N GLU A 144 -22.08 10.37 -6.89
CA GLU A 144 -21.68 9.49 -8.00
C GLU A 144 -20.24 8.95 -7.90
N GLY A 145 -19.72 8.83 -6.66
CA GLY A 145 -18.37 8.35 -6.38
C GLY A 145 -17.28 9.42 -6.36
N GLN A 146 -17.64 10.70 -6.51
CA GLN A 146 -16.69 11.83 -6.38
C GLN A 146 -16.23 12.02 -4.93
N SER A 147 -17.00 11.49 -3.98
CA SER A 147 -16.67 11.52 -2.56
C SER A 147 -16.79 10.12 -1.96
N HIS A 148 -15.89 9.78 -1.06
CA HIS A 148 -15.99 8.53 -0.29
C HIS A 148 -15.28 8.63 1.04
N ILE A 149 -15.70 7.77 1.95
CA ILE A 149 -15.02 7.43 3.19
C ILE A 149 -14.83 5.91 3.22
N ARG A 150 -13.64 5.48 3.59
CA ARG A 150 -13.27 4.07 3.69
C ARG A 150 -12.63 3.78 5.04
N LEU A 151 -13.12 2.73 5.68
CA LEU A 151 -12.49 2.12 6.84
C LEU A 151 -11.87 0.80 6.40
N SER A 152 -10.55 0.67 6.58
CA SER A 152 -9.80 -0.54 6.23
C SER A 152 -9.15 -1.14 7.46
N GLY A 153 -9.06 -2.47 7.51
CA GLY A 153 -8.34 -3.24 8.51
C GLY A 153 -7.33 -4.17 7.83
N LEU A 154 -6.24 -4.48 8.52
CA LEU A 154 -5.20 -5.41 8.10
C LEU A 154 -4.84 -6.32 9.27
N PHE A 155 -4.79 -7.62 9.03
CA PHE A 155 -4.24 -8.63 9.94
C PHE A 155 -3.02 -9.30 9.32
N ARG A 156 -1.97 -9.49 10.13
CA ARG A 156 -0.71 -10.14 9.73
C ARG A 156 -0.22 -11.08 10.82
N ALA A 157 0.38 -12.20 10.42
CA ALA A 157 1.08 -13.13 11.32
C ALA A 157 2.52 -13.27 10.83
N LEU A 158 3.43 -12.52 11.44
CA LEU A 158 4.81 -12.34 11.00
C LEU A 158 5.70 -13.40 11.68
N SER A 159 6.17 -14.38 10.92
CA SER A 159 6.97 -15.49 11.41
C SER A 159 8.46 -15.21 11.27
N TYR A 160 9.25 -15.63 12.25
CA TYR A 160 10.72 -15.55 12.25
C TYR A 160 11.33 -16.74 12.99
N ARG A 161 12.61 -17.00 12.74
CA ARG A 161 13.39 -17.99 13.47
C ARG A 161 14.16 -17.32 14.59
N ASN A 162 13.91 -17.74 15.83
CA ASN A 162 14.74 -17.38 16.99
C ASN A 162 15.87 -18.41 17.11
N LEU A 163 17.10 -17.99 16.88
CA LEU A 163 18.27 -18.86 16.88
C LEU A 163 18.75 -19.19 18.27
N VAL A 164 18.51 -18.30 19.25
CA VAL A 164 18.87 -18.54 20.66
C VAL A 164 18.00 -19.65 21.28
N LYS A 165 16.71 -19.66 20.91
CA LYS A 165 15.75 -20.67 21.40
C LYS A 165 15.57 -21.84 20.42
N GLU A 166 16.26 -21.82 19.28
CA GLU A 166 16.20 -22.80 18.20
C GLU A 166 14.79 -23.14 17.70
N LYS A 167 13.87 -22.16 17.76
CA LYS A 167 12.46 -22.34 17.35
C LYS A 167 11.94 -21.23 16.47
N ASN A 168 10.90 -21.53 15.71
CA ASN A 168 10.15 -20.53 14.98
C ASN A 168 9.15 -19.86 15.93
N GLU A 169 9.18 -18.55 15.94
CA GLU A 169 8.25 -17.69 16.68
C GLU A 169 7.46 -16.83 15.71
N TYR A 170 6.42 -16.17 16.18
CA TYR A 170 5.64 -15.24 15.39
C TYR A 170 5.20 -14.04 16.23
N ALA A 171 5.02 -12.90 15.56
CA ALA A 171 4.43 -11.70 16.13
C ALA A 171 3.16 -11.35 15.35
N ILE A 172 2.13 -10.90 16.04
CA ILE A 172 0.91 -10.43 15.42
C ILE A 172 1.08 -8.97 15.02
N GLY A 173 0.87 -8.70 13.72
CA GLY A 173 0.71 -7.38 13.15
C GLY A 173 -0.75 -7.08 12.90
N TRP A 174 -1.12 -5.81 13.03
CA TRP A 174 -2.43 -5.31 12.65
C TRP A 174 -2.36 -3.82 12.32
N ALA A 175 -3.27 -3.35 11.49
CA ALA A 175 -3.43 -1.92 11.23
C ALA A 175 -4.88 -1.60 10.92
N ALA A 176 -5.27 -0.37 11.25
CA ALA A 176 -6.53 0.24 10.83
C ALA A 176 -6.23 1.52 10.04
N GLN A 177 -7.03 1.80 9.03
CA GLN A 177 -6.93 3.01 8.22
C GLN A 177 -8.30 3.62 8.02
N LEU A 178 -8.40 4.92 8.24
CA LEU A 178 -9.48 5.77 7.77
C LEU A 178 -8.97 6.61 6.61
N SER A 179 -9.64 6.53 5.46
CA SER A 179 -9.21 7.22 4.26
C SER A 179 -10.39 7.70 3.43
N GLY A 180 -10.16 8.63 2.54
CA GLY A 180 -11.16 9.07 1.61
C GLY A 180 -10.81 10.37 0.88
N MET A 181 -11.76 10.78 0.07
CA MET A 181 -11.76 12.10 -0.55
C MET A 181 -13.15 12.69 -0.48
N VAL A 182 -13.23 14.01 -0.35
CA VAL A 182 -14.48 14.77 -0.27
C VAL A 182 -14.42 15.94 -1.26
N ALA A 183 -15.29 15.91 -2.24
CA ALA A 183 -15.52 17.04 -3.16
C ALA A 183 -16.49 18.02 -2.49
N PHE A 184 -15.97 19.04 -1.80
CA PHE A 184 -16.82 20.06 -1.18
C PHE A 184 -17.56 20.91 -2.21
N THR A 185 -16.93 21.13 -3.34
CA THR A 185 -17.49 21.82 -4.50
C THR A 185 -16.86 21.22 -5.77
N PRO A 186 -17.39 21.51 -6.99
CA PRO A 186 -16.74 21.09 -8.23
C PRO A 186 -15.30 21.58 -8.40
N ARG A 187 -14.89 22.53 -7.55
CA ARG A 187 -13.55 23.14 -7.60
C ARG A 187 -12.64 22.70 -6.47
N ILE A 188 -13.17 22.20 -5.33
CA ILE A 188 -12.40 21.93 -4.12
C ILE A 188 -12.57 20.46 -3.73
N THR A 189 -11.48 19.72 -3.74
CA THR A 189 -11.44 18.32 -3.26
C THR A 189 -10.41 18.20 -2.13
N PHE A 190 -10.83 17.60 -1.03
CA PHE A 190 -9.99 17.26 0.11
C PHE A 190 -9.70 15.76 0.11
N TYR A 191 -8.44 15.40 0.33
CA TYR A 191 -7.95 14.03 0.42
C TYR A 191 -7.42 13.78 1.83
N TYR A 192 -7.68 12.61 2.38
CA TYR A 192 -7.19 12.25 3.71
C TYR A 192 -6.91 10.76 3.84
N GLN A 193 -5.86 10.44 4.59
CA GLN A 193 -5.53 9.09 5.04
C GLN A 193 -4.95 9.18 6.45
N ALA A 194 -5.39 8.29 7.34
CA ALA A 194 -4.80 8.10 8.66
C ALA A 194 -4.75 6.59 8.93
N ALA A 195 -3.55 6.04 9.01
CA ALA A 195 -3.31 4.63 9.28
C ALA A 195 -2.49 4.48 10.55
N TYR A 196 -2.90 3.57 11.43
CA TYR A 196 -2.22 3.26 12.67
C TYR A 196 -2.27 1.76 12.95
N GLY A 197 -1.19 1.23 13.52
CA GLY A 197 -1.09 -0.18 13.87
C GLY A 197 0.34 -0.58 14.21
N LYS A 198 0.60 -1.88 14.26
CA LYS A 198 1.94 -2.45 14.48
C LYS A 198 2.26 -3.55 13.48
N GLY A 199 3.56 -3.67 13.13
CA GLY A 199 4.01 -4.71 12.19
C GLY A 199 3.47 -4.52 10.76
N TYR A 200 3.23 -3.28 10.34
CA TYR A 200 2.72 -2.95 9.02
C TYR A 200 3.53 -1.84 8.31
N ALA A 201 4.71 -1.54 8.83
CA ALA A 201 5.56 -0.46 8.30
C ALA A 201 5.83 -0.59 6.80
N ASP A 202 5.96 -1.82 6.29
CA ASP A 202 6.15 -2.10 4.87
C ASP A 202 4.96 -1.72 3.97
N TYR A 203 3.82 -1.40 4.55
CA TYR A 203 2.65 -0.85 3.84
C TYR A 203 2.69 0.67 3.68
N LEU A 204 3.47 1.38 4.53
CA LEU A 204 3.67 2.82 4.45
C LEU A 204 4.73 3.16 3.40
N ASN A 205 4.50 4.24 2.67
CA ASN A 205 5.30 4.59 1.49
C ASN A 205 6.79 4.74 1.82
N ASP A 206 7.14 5.57 2.81
CA ASP A 206 8.55 5.82 3.18
C ASP A 206 9.20 4.69 3.97
N LEU A 207 8.42 3.80 4.57
CA LEU A 207 8.92 2.68 5.35
C LEU A 207 8.93 1.36 4.58
N GLY A 208 8.43 1.36 3.35
CA GLY A 208 8.41 0.19 2.48
C GLY A 208 9.81 -0.36 2.21
N GLY A 209 10.04 -1.63 2.55
CA GLY A 209 11.35 -2.29 2.39
C GLY A 209 12.41 -1.90 3.42
N SER A 210 12.11 -1.05 4.41
CA SER A 210 13.09 -0.56 5.39
C SER A 210 13.35 -1.51 6.57
N GLY A 211 12.67 -2.65 6.64
CA GLY A 211 12.91 -3.66 7.67
C GLY A 211 12.19 -3.40 9.00
N TYR A 212 11.17 -2.55 9.03
CA TYR A 212 10.52 -2.13 10.27
C TYR A 212 9.20 -2.84 10.59
N ASP A 213 8.86 -3.92 9.88
CA ASP A 213 7.71 -4.75 10.30
C ASP A 213 7.98 -5.52 11.58
N LEU A 214 9.21 -6.01 11.75
CA LEU A 214 9.74 -6.56 13.00
C LEU A 214 11.13 -5.99 13.29
N ILE A 215 11.39 -5.69 14.56
CA ILE A 215 12.69 -5.20 15.04
C ILE A 215 13.15 -6.02 16.25
N PRO A 216 14.47 -6.11 16.52
CA PRO A 216 15.00 -6.80 17.69
C PRO A 216 14.46 -6.24 19.00
N ASP A 217 14.14 -7.14 19.94
CA ASP A 217 13.66 -6.84 21.27
C ASP A 217 14.57 -7.54 22.30
N GLY A 218 15.55 -6.80 22.79
CA GLY A 218 16.55 -7.31 23.73
C GLY A 218 17.53 -8.32 23.12
N ASP A 219 18.26 -9.03 23.98
CA ASP A 219 19.38 -9.89 23.61
C ASP A 219 19.00 -11.36 23.32
N GLY A 220 17.74 -11.75 23.55
CA GLY A 220 17.28 -13.14 23.45
C GLY A 220 16.82 -13.58 22.06
N GLY A 221 17.17 -12.85 20.98
CA GLY A 221 16.76 -13.20 19.60
C GLY A 221 15.26 -13.00 19.35
N LYS A 222 14.53 -12.36 20.23
CA LYS A 222 13.12 -12.01 20.06
C LYS A 222 13.00 -10.85 19.09
N LEU A 223 11.99 -10.92 18.21
CA LEU A 223 11.58 -9.80 17.38
C LEU A 223 10.20 -9.32 17.81
N THR A 224 9.99 -8.01 17.79
CA THR A 224 8.72 -7.38 18.12
C THR A 224 8.24 -6.49 16.98
N ALA A 225 6.94 -6.29 16.90
CA ALA A 225 6.30 -5.45 15.91
C ALA A 225 6.16 -4.00 16.44
N PRO A 226 6.92 -3.02 15.94
CA PRO A 226 6.81 -1.64 16.36
C PRO A 226 5.48 -1.03 15.88
N TYR A 227 4.98 -0.04 16.63
CA TYR A 227 3.86 0.77 16.19
C TYR A 227 4.30 1.78 15.13
N ALA A 228 3.44 2.02 14.16
CA ALA A 228 3.65 3.03 13.14
C ALA A 228 2.38 3.85 12.93
N LEU A 229 2.57 5.11 12.50
CA LEU A 229 1.52 6.05 12.14
C LEU A 229 1.85 6.62 10.76
N GLY A 230 0.87 6.59 9.86
CA GLY A 230 0.92 7.30 8.58
C GLY A 230 -0.25 8.26 8.48
N ILE A 231 0.01 9.54 8.20
CA ILE A 231 -1.00 10.56 7.99
C ILE A 231 -0.75 11.27 6.67
N VAL A 232 -1.81 11.50 5.93
CA VAL A 232 -1.82 12.31 4.71
C VAL A 232 -3.05 13.21 4.73
N GLY A 233 -2.85 14.49 4.46
CA GLY A 233 -3.91 15.45 4.17
C GLY A 233 -3.56 16.23 2.90
N GLY A 234 -4.51 16.43 2.01
CA GLY A 234 -4.28 17.16 0.77
C GLY A 234 -5.49 17.96 0.32
N LEU A 235 -5.27 19.10 -0.29
CA LEU A 235 -6.29 19.94 -0.87
C LEU A 235 -5.97 20.20 -2.33
N GLN A 236 -6.94 19.99 -3.20
CA GLN A 236 -6.88 20.35 -4.62
C GLN A 236 -7.88 21.45 -4.90
N TYR A 237 -7.43 22.50 -5.62
CA TYR A 237 -8.29 23.56 -6.11
C TYR A 237 -8.21 23.64 -7.64
N ASN A 238 -9.33 23.38 -8.31
CA ASN A 238 -9.45 23.47 -9.77
C ASN A 238 -9.75 24.92 -10.16
N ILE A 239 -8.75 25.63 -10.71
CA ILE A 239 -8.88 27.00 -11.19
C ILE A 239 -9.77 27.03 -12.43
N CYS A 240 -9.53 26.08 -13.34
CA CYS A 240 -10.36 25.86 -14.53
C CYS A 240 -10.30 24.37 -14.92
N LYS A 241 -10.97 23.99 -16.02
CA LYS A 241 -11.07 22.61 -16.48
C LYS A 241 -9.72 21.88 -16.65
N ASN A 242 -8.67 22.62 -17.05
CA ASN A 242 -7.37 22.05 -17.39
C ASN A 242 -6.24 22.52 -16.46
N PHE A 243 -6.55 23.27 -15.41
CA PHE A 243 -5.54 23.79 -14.51
C PHE A 243 -6.01 23.75 -13.05
N PHE A 244 -5.22 23.09 -12.21
CA PHE A 244 -5.44 23.01 -10.78
C PHE A 244 -4.14 23.28 -10.00
N VAL A 245 -4.28 23.61 -8.75
CA VAL A 245 -3.21 23.65 -7.75
C VAL A 245 -3.54 22.68 -6.64
N SER A 246 -2.52 22.06 -6.06
CA SER A 246 -2.66 21.17 -4.92
C SER A 246 -1.60 21.47 -3.87
N ALA A 247 -1.97 21.26 -2.61
CA ALA A 247 -1.07 21.26 -1.47
C ALA A 247 -1.34 20.02 -0.63
N SER A 248 -0.29 19.40 -0.13
CA SER A 248 -0.41 18.24 0.74
C SER A 248 0.58 18.28 1.89
N TYR A 249 0.16 17.71 3.01
CA TYR A 249 0.98 17.43 4.18
C TYR A 249 0.97 15.93 4.45
N SER A 250 2.11 15.38 4.78
CA SER A 250 2.23 13.97 5.14
C SER A 250 3.20 13.77 6.27
N GLN A 251 2.91 12.80 7.12
CA GLN A 251 3.77 12.38 8.21
C GLN A 251 3.81 10.86 8.27
N CYS A 252 5.01 10.30 8.40
CA CYS A 252 5.26 8.90 8.71
C CYS A 252 6.06 8.83 10.01
N ARG A 253 5.62 8.00 10.97
CA ARG A 253 6.27 7.91 12.29
C ARG A 253 6.29 6.48 12.78
N LEU A 254 7.46 6.04 13.26
CA LEU A 254 7.63 4.84 14.06
C LEU A 254 7.65 5.22 15.55
N TYR A 255 7.05 4.38 16.37
CA TYR A 255 7.09 4.50 17.81
C TYR A 255 7.96 3.39 18.35
N ASP A 256 9.02 3.77 19.06
CA ASP A 256 9.82 2.83 19.81
C ASP A 256 8.96 2.27 20.96
N GLN A 257 8.95 0.96 21.11
CA GLN A 257 8.39 0.35 22.31
C GLN A 257 9.49 0.44 23.36
N ALA A 258 9.60 1.60 24.01
CA ALA A 258 10.41 1.69 25.20
C ALA A 258 9.84 0.67 26.22
N SER A 259 10.63 -0.33 26.49
CA SER A 259 10.45 -1.34 27.53
C SER A 259 10.30 -0.70 28.90
#